data_b2260effc3c346d95d1a37786ab8045f
#
_entry.id   b2260effc3c346d95d1a37786ab8045f
#
_cell.length_a   1.000
_cell.length_b   1.000
_cell.length_c   1.000
_cell.angle_alpha   90.00
_cell.angle_beta   90.00
_cell.angle_gamma   90.00
#
_symmetry.space_group_name_H-M   'P 1'
#
loop_
_entity.id
_entity.type
_entity.pdbx_description
1 polymer ?
#
loop_
_entity_poly.entity_id
_entity_poly.type
_entity_poly.pdbx_seq_one_letter_code
_entity_poly.pdbx_strand_id
1 'polypeptide(L)'
;MKRSFLLLCTVLLVLGCGLPLCTYRLTCASLTPAASAPSGEQSPAASSAAGGFAGDSTVFLLEDRSTGQLLELSRRDYLIGAVAAEMPVSWADEALKAQAVAAHSYILYCRDHCPLPGGGWLAADPARRQVCLTDPVLRSYWGTDYASCYARLSALVEQVETQVLCYQDAPAAASYFALSNGRTEASENVWGSPLPYLVPVDSSTDLAADNYQYSVTLSARQLQSLLQTGLSITADLSAPEQWFSAQTLTPSGYTASLSVCGQTVSGTALRRALGLRSTCFTVTFHSGSFCFTTKGYGHGVGMSQWGAKAMAEQGADYAAILAHYYPGTTLQG
;
A
#
# COMPACT_ATOMS: atom_id res chain seq x y z
N MET A 1 -8.39 29.02 30.07
CA MET A 1 -8.72 27.58 29.97
C MET A 1 -9.30 27.16 28.61
N LYS A 2 -10.21 27.89 27.94
CA LYS A 2 -10.80 27.49 26.64
C LYS A 2 -9.83 27.51 25.43
N ARG A 3 -8.83 28.39 25.41
CA ARG A 3 -7.85 28.47 24.30
C ARG A 3 -6.80 27.35 24.33
N SER A 4 -6.41 26.86 25.49
CA SER A 4 -5.46 25.75 25.62
C SER A 4 -6.09 24.41 25.28
N PHE A 5 -7.38 24.23 25.50
CA PHE A 5 -8.12 23.03 25.13
C PHE A 5 -8.31 22.92 23.60
N LEU A 6 -8.53 24.05 22.91
CA LEU A 6 -8.64 24.08 21.45
C LEU A 6 -7.31 23.74 20.76
N LEU A 7 -6.18 24.21 21.34
CA LEU A 7 -4.84 23.91 20.81
C LEU A 7 -4.48 22.41 21.03
N LEU A 8 -4.89 21.83 22.15
CA LEU A 8 -4.67 20.41 22.45
C LEU A 8 -5.51 19.51 21.53
N CYS A 9 -6.77 19.89 21.23
CA CYS A 9 -7.61 19.18 20.29
C CYS A 9 -7.11 19.25 18.85
N THR A 10 -6.53 20.39 18.41
CA THR A 10 -5.93 20.52 17.08
C THR A 10 -4.64 19.71 16.94
N VAL A 11 -3.81 19.63 17.97
CA VAL A 11 -2.60 18.81 17.98
C VAL A 11 -2.95 17.31 18.03
N LEU A 12 -3.98 16.92 18.77
CA LEU A 12 -4.46 15.52 18.80
C LEU A 12 -5.16 15.11 17.49
N LEU A 13 -5.84 16.03 16.78
CA LEU A 13 -6.41 15.77 15.46
C LEU A 13 -5.33 15.61 14.37
N VAL A 14 -4.22 16.34 14.47
CA VAL A 14 -3.08 16.20 13.55
C VAL A 14 -2.27 14.93 13.84
N LEU A 15 -2.22 14.46 15.10
CA LEU A 15 -1.52 13.24 15.48
C LEU A 15 -2.40 11.99 15.41
N GLY A 16 -3.73 12.13 15.45
CA GLY A 16 -4.68 11.01 15.44
C GLY A 16 -5.15 10.56 14.05
N CYS A 17 -4.91 11.35 13.00
CA CYS A 17 -5.20 11.00 11.61
C CYS A 17 -3.97 10.56 10.83
N GLY A 18 -2.94 10.03 11.50
CA GLY A 18 -1.86 9.28 10.88
C GLY A 18 -2.38 7.93 10.40
N LEU A 19 -3.20 7.93 9.32
CA LEU A 19 -3.43 6.73 8.53
C LEU A 19 -2.07 6.22 8.04
N PRO A 20 -1.84 4.89 8.03
CA PRO A 20 -0.56 4.33 7.67
C PRO A 20 -0.18 4.85 6.28
N LEU A 21 0.88 5.65 6.22
CA LEU A 21 1.61 5.87 5.00
C LEU A 21 2.22 4.51 4.65
N CYS A 22 1.51 3.71 3.86
CA CYS A 22 2.11 2.60 3.13
C CYS A 22 3.18 3.19 2.20
N THR A 23 4.29 3.64 2.78
CA THR A 23 5.51 3.92 2.04
C THR A 23 6.17 2.60 1.76
N TYR A 24 5.55 1.84 0.85
CA TYR A 24 6.19 0.72 0.20
C TYR A 24 7.39 1.26 -0.57
N ARG A 25 8.54 1.26 0.04
CA ARG A 25 9.77 1.17 -0.72
C ARG A 25 9.91 -0.27 -1.18
N LEU A 26 9.49 -0.58 -2.40
CA LEU A 26 10.18 -1.58 -3.18
C LEU A 26 11.61 -1.07 -3.36
N THR A 27 12.48 -1.39 -2.41
CA THR A 27 13.92 -1.36 -2.62
C THR A 27 14.31 -2.65 -3.32
N CYS A 28 13.69 -2.93 -4.47
CA CYS A 28 14.37 -3.71 -5.47
C CYS A 28 15.45 -2.79 -6.02
N ALA A 29 16.69 -3.08 -5.70
CA ALA A 29 17.83 -2.49 -6.36
C ALA A 29 17.61 -2.61 -7.87
N SER A 30 17.90 -1.52 -8.58
CA SER A 30 17.94 -1.46 -10.03
C SER A 30 18.56 -2.73 -10.60
N LEU A 31 17.74 -3.60 -11.21
CA LEU A 31 18.21 -4.65 -12.08
C LEU A 31 18.70 -3.96 -13.36
N THR A 32 19.99 -3.72 -13.47
CA THR A 32 20.68 -3.49 -14.72
C THR A 32 20.48 -4.72 -15.60
N PRO A 33 20.11 -4.58 -16.89
CA PRO A 33 20.01 -5.73 -17.77
C PRO A 33 21.42 -6.30 -18.01
N ALA A 34 21.68 -7.50 -17.51
CA ALA A 34 22.86 -8.27 -17.86
C ALA A 34 22.61 -8.94 -19.22
N ALA A 35 23.61 -8.80 -20.08
CA ALA A 35 23.66 -9.32 -21.44
C ALA A 35 23.63 -10.85 -21.50
N SER A 36 22.93 -11.34 -22.56
CA SER A 36 23.14 -12.58 -23.31
C SER A 36 23.42 -13.91 -22.58
N ALA A 37 22.50 -14.84 -22.85
CA ALA A 37 22.56 -16.27 -22.57
C ALA A 37 23.72 -16.98 -23.29
N PRO A 38 24.03 -18.23 -22.85
CA PRO A 38 24.01 -19.32 -23.83
C PRO A 38 23.05 -20.46 -23.42
N SER A 39 22.50 -21.02 -24.48
CA SER A 39 21.63 -22.19 -24.58
C SER A 39 22.22 -23.47 -23.94
N GLY A 40 21.34 -24.22 -23.26
CA GLY A 40 21.61 -25.59 -22.83
C GLY A 40 20.31 -26.24 -22.35
N GLU A 41 19.72 -27.07 -23.22
CA GLU A 41 18.57 -27.93 -22.93
C GLU A 41 18.85 -28.88 -21.76
N GLN A 42 17.84 -28.98 -20.85
CA GLN A 42 17.39 -30.30 -20.35
C GLN A 42 16.13 -30.10 -19.51
N SER A 43 15.05 -30.68 -20.01
CA SER A 43 13.78 -30.89 -19.34
C SER A 43 13.89 -32.02 -18.32
N PRO A 44 13.31 -31.88 -17.14
CA PRO A 44 12.83 -33.08 -16.44
C PRO A 44 11.31 -33.05 -16.25
N ALA A 45 10.77 -34.27 -16.36
CA ALA A 45 9.41 -34.66 -16.39
C ALA A 45 8.53 -34.19 -15.23
N ALA A 46 7.25 -33.96 -15.58
CA ALA A 46 6.14 -33.80 -14.65
C ALA A 46 6.05 -34.98 -13.66
N SER A 47 6.07 -34.65 -12.38
CA SER A 47 5.60 -35.53 -11.30
C SER A 47 4.41 -34.82 -10.64
N SER A 48 3.22 -35.39 -10.87
CA SER A 48 2.01 -35.03 -10.16
C SER A 48 2.10 -35.52 -8.72
N ALA A 49 2.21 -34.65 -7.76
CA ALA A 49 1.90 -34.92 -6.37
C ALA A 49 0.96 -33.82 -5.87
N ALA A 50 -0.22 -34.22 -5.42
CA ALA A 50 -1.08 -33.42 -4.60
C ALA A 50 -0.29 -33.06 -3.33
N GLY A 51 0.28 -31.88 -3.29
CA GLY A 51 1.04 -31.34 -2.19
C GLY A 51 0.55 -29.93 -1.91
N GLY A 52 0.19 -29.67 -0.66
CA GLY A 52 0.09 -28.33 -0.16
C GLY A 52 1.34 -27.53 -0.56
N PHE A 53 1.22 -26.23 -0.64
CA PHE A 53 2.29 -25.31 -1.07
C PHE A 53 3.63 -25.74 -0.47
N ALA A 54 4.57 -26.21 -1.30
CA ALA A 54 5.92 -26.53 -0.86
C ALA A 54 6.58 -25.25 -0.40
N GLY A 55 6.53 -24.95 0.91
CA GLY A 55 7.07 -23.73 1.51
C GLY A 55 6.08 -22.89 2.31
N ASP A 56 4.89 -23.40 2.64
CA ASP A 56 4.01 -22.74 3.61
C ASP A 56 4.69 -22.73 4.99
N SER A 57 5.25 -21.60 5.33
CA SER A 57 5.92 -21.38 6.62
C SER A 57 4.90 -21.13 7.70
N THR A 58 5.01 -21.83 8.83
CA THR A 58 4.21 -21.57 10.01
C THR A 58 4.70 -20.36 10.80
N VAL A 59 5.92 -19.92 10.51
CA VAL A 59 6.59 -18.75 11.14
C VAL A 59 7.02 -17.77 10.06
N PHE A 60 6.69 -16.50 10.24
CA PHE A 60 7.04 -15.39 9.37
C PHE A 60 8.08 -14.49 10.02
N LEU A 61 9.03 -14.02 9.20
CA LEU A 61 10.15 -13.19 9.66
C LEU A 61 9.95 -11.75 9.16
N LEU A 62 9.70 -10.82 10.09
CA LEU A 62 9.61 -9.41 9.78
C LEU A 62 10.82 -8.67 10.39
N GLU A 63 11.26 -7.59 9.73
CA GLU A 63 12.23 -6.68 10.30
C GLU A 63 11.52 -5.47 10.91
N ASP A 64 11.67 -5.26 12.22
CA ASP A 64 11.17 -4.06 12.88
C ASP A 64 12.07 -2.88 12.52
N ARG A 65 11.53 -1.92 11.76
CA ARG A 65 12.27 -0.72 11.32
C ARG A 65 12.69 0.20 12.45
N SER A 66 12.00 0.15 13.59
CA SER A 66 12.30 1.01 14.73
C SER A 66 13.49 0.51 15.53
N THR A 67 13.69 -0.82 15.58
CA THR A 67 14.73 -1.48 16.38
C THR A 67 15.80 -2.17 15.55
N GLY A 68 15.51 -2.47 14.27
CA GLY A 68 16.36 -3.30 13.40
C GLY A 68 16.35 -4.79 13.77
N GLN A 69 15.46 -5.20 14.68
CA GLN A 69 15.37 -6.59 15.13
C GLN A 69 14.44 -7.42 14.24
N LEU A 70 14.72 -8.72 14.14
CA LEU A 70 13.80 -9.68 13.54
C LEU A 70 12.67 -10.00 14.52
N LEU A 71 11.45 -9.95 14.00
CA LEU A 71 10.24 -10.40 14.67
C LEU A 71 9.84 -11.74 14.06
N GLU A 72 9.81 -12.77 14.88
CA GLU A 72 9.29 -14.09 14.53
C GLU A 72 7.83 -14.17 14.97
N LEU A 73 6.92 -14.26 14.02
CA LEU A 73 5.48 -14.35 14.27
C LEU A 73 4.92 -15.65 13.72
N SER A 74 3.98 -16.27 14.43
CA SER A 74 3.17 -17.32 13.82
C SER A 74 2.40 -16.73 12.63
N ARG A 75 2.06 -17.57 11.63
CA ARG A 75 1.22 -17.13 10.50
C ARG A 75 -0.05 -16.42 11.00
N ARG A 76 -0.74 -17.02 11.98
CA ARG A 76 -1.97 -16.45 12.56
C ARG A 76 -1.73 -15.07 13.18
N ASP A 77 -0.70 -14.91 14.02
CA ASP A 77 -0.40 -13.63 14.67
C ASP A 77 -0.03 -12.56 13.64
N TYR A 78 0.75 -12.94 12.62
CA TYR A 78 1.06 -12.03 11.52
C TYR A 78 -0.22 -11.58 10.80
N LEU A 79 -1.11 -12.49 10.41
CA LEU A 79 -2.32 -12.14 9.65
C LEU A 79 -3.28 -11.28 10.49
N ILE A 80 -3.48 -11.60 11.77
CA ILE A 80 -4.27 -10.75 12.68
C ILE A 80 -3.65 -9.35 12.78
N GLY A 81 -2.35 -9.28 13.00
CA GLY A 81 -1.62 -8.01 13.10
C GLY A 81 -1.62 -7.21 11.81
N ALA A 82 -1.51 -7.86 10.65
CA ALA A 82 -1.53 -7.23 9.34
C ALA A 82 -2.93 -6.66 9.02
N VAL A 83 -4.00 -7.43 9.22
CA VAL A 83 -5.37 -6.93 9.01
C VAL A 83 -5.66 -5.76 9.95
N ALA A 84 -5.30 -5.87 11.24
CA ALA A 84 -5.52 -4.82 12.22
C ALA A 84 -4.74 -3.52 11.94
N ALA A 85 -3.58 -3.61 11.28
CA ALA A 85 -2.80 -2.45 10.86
C ALA A 85 -3.46 -1.69 9.70
N GLU A 86 -4.21 -2.39 8.85
CA GLU A 86 -4.64 -1.92 7.54
C GLU A 86 -6.13 -1.57 7.48
N MET A 87 -6.99 -2.32 8.19
CA MET A 87 -8.43 -2.14 8.14
C MET A 87 -9.05 -2.03 9.54
N PRO A 88 -10.07 -1.16 9.73
CA PRO A 88 -10.87 -1.17 10.96
C PRO A 88 -11.53 -2.54 11.16
N VAL A 89 -11.42 -3.08 12.38
CA VAL A 89 -12.00 -4.39 12.73
C VAL A 89 -13.54 -4.43 12.58
N SER A 90 -14.21 -3.28 12.53
CA SER A 90 -15.64 -3.13 12.32
C SER A 90 -16.11 -3.29 10.85
N TRP A 91 -15.18 -3.40 9.91
CA TRP A 91 -15.53 -3.57 8.50
C TRP A 91 -16.12 -4.97 8.24
N ALA A 92 -16.72 -5.14 7.06
CA ALA A 92 -17.36 -6.40 6.66
C ALA A 92 -16.36 -7.56 6.65
N ASP A 93 -16.81 -8.73 7.11
CA ASP A 93 -15.99 -9.93 7.30
C ASP A 93 -15.26 -10.34 6.03
N GLU A 94 -15.93 -10.29 4.88
CA GLU A 94 -15.35 -10.68 3.59
C GLU A 94 -14.23 -9.74 3.13
N ALA A 95 -14.32 -8.44 3.45
CA ALA A 95 -13.23 -7.50 3.19
C ALA A 95 -12.00 -7.79 4.09
N LEU A 96 -12.22 -8.12 5.37
CA LEU A 96 -11.16 -8.48 6.30
C LEU A 96 -10.48 -9.80 5.90
N LYS A 97 -11.25 -10.79 5.43
CA LYS A 97 -10.72 -12.05 4.88
C LYS A 97 -9.91 -11.81 3.60
N ALA A 98 -10.41 -10.99 2.67
CA ALA A 98 -9.66 -10.63 1.46
C ALA A 98 -8.33 -9.94 1.80
N GLN A 99 -8.32 -9.03 2.79
CA GLN A 99 -7.10 -8.38 3.28
C GLN A 99 -6.13 -9.39 3.89
N ALA A 100 -6.61 -10.37 4.67
CA ALA A 100 -5.77 -11.41 5.25
C ALA A 100 -5.08 -12.26 4.17
N VAL A 101 -5.83 -12.72 3.17
CA VAL A 101 -5.27 -13.50 2.04
C VAL A 101 -4.29 -12.68 1.21
N ALA A 102 -4.60 -11.40 0.94
CA ALA A 102 -3.68 -10.51 0.21
C ALA A 102 -2.37 -10.31 1.00
N ALA A 103 -2.44 -10.06 2.30
CA ALA A 103 -1.26 -9.91 3.17
C ALA A 103 -0.44 -11.21 3.24
N HIS A 104 -1.09 -12.37 3.33
CA HIS A 104 -0.44 -13.68 3.30
C HIS A 104 0.34 -13.89 2.00
N SER A 105 -0.33 -13.70 0.87
CA SER A 105 0.27 -13.87 -0.45
C SER A 105 1.46 -12.92 -0.66
N TYR A 106 1.30 -11.67 -0.23
CA TYR A 106 2.31 -10.65 -0.39
C TYR A 106 3.58 -10.93 0.43
N ILE A 107 3.47 -11.37 1.67
CA ILE A 107 4.67 -11.69 2.48
C ILE A 107 5.41 -12.91 1.95
N LEU A 108 4.69 -13.92 1.43
CA LEU A 108 5.30 -15.06 0.77
C LEU A 108 6.01 -14.65 -0.54
N TYR A 109 5.38 -13.77 -1.33
CA TYR A 109 6.05 -13.17 -2.49
C TYR A 109 7.33 -12.43 -2.10
N CYS A 110 7.32 -11.63 -1.04
CA CYS A 110 8.50 -10.92 -0.55
C CYS A 110 9.60 -11.88 -0.10
N ARG A 111 9.26 -12.96 0.61
CA ARG A 111 10.20 -14.02 0.99
C ARG A 111 10.98 -14.55 -0.22
N ASP A 112 10.26 -14.80 -1.32
CA ASP A 112 10.80 -15.50 -2.48
C ASP A 112 11.54 -14.56 -3.45
N HIS A 113 11.17 -13.27 -3.50
CA HIS A 113 11.67 -12.34 -4.52
C HIS A 113 12.50 -11.16 -3.98
N CYS A 114 12.27 -10.73 -2.74
CA CYS A 114 12.92 -9.53 -2.20
C CYS A 114 13.19 -9.61 -0.68
N PRO A 115 13.82 -10.70 -0.19
CA PRO A 115 14.17 -10.78 1.23
C PRO A 115 15.09 -9.62 1.63
N LEU A 116 14.90 -9.14 2.86
CA LEU A 116 15.70 -8.04 3.39
C LEU A 116 17.11 -8.53 3.78
N PRO A 117 18.14 -7.66 3.74
CA PRO A 117 19.49 -8.02 4.11
C PRO A 117 19.62 -8.59 5.53
N GLY A 118 18.75 -8.17 6.47
CA GLY A 118 18.69 -8.67 7.85
C GLY A 118 18.02 -10.03 8.01
N GLY A 119 17.56 -10.67 6.92
CA GLY A 119 16.88 -11.98 6.93
C GLY A 119 15.36 -11.89 7.11
N GLY A 120 14.81 -10.69 7.34
CA GLY A 120 13.38 -10.47 7.32
C GLY A 120 12.80 -10.58 5.90
N TRP A 121 11.55 -11.04 5.80
CA TRP A 121 10.85 -11.10 4.52
C TRP A 121 10.19 -9.76 4.17
N LEU A 122 9.74 -9.05 5.19
CA LEU A 122 9.05 -7.77 5.06
C LEU A 122 9.43 -6.86 6.22
N ALA A 123 9.61 -5.57 5.94
CA ALA A 123 9.87 -4.59 6.97
C ALA A 123 8.56 -4.04 7.54
N ALA A 124 8.39 -4.11 8.86
CA ALA A 124 7.25 -3.58 9.60
C ALA A 124 7.68 -2.45 10.55
N ASP A 125 6.74 -1.62 10.95
CA ASP A 125 6.92 -0.64 12.03
C ASP A 125 5.70 -0.72 12.97
N PRO A 126 5.70 -1.69 13.90
CA PRO A 126 4.59 -1.88 14.83
C PRO A 126 4.31 -0.64 15.69
N ALA A 127 5.37 0.11 16.07
CA ALA A 127 5.24 1.32 16.87
C ALA A 127 4.46 2.43 16.14
N ARG A 128 4.60 2.50 14.80
CA ARG A 128 3.83 3.41 13.94
C ARG A 128 2.59 2.76 13.33
N ARG A 129 2.27 1.54 13.73
CA ARG A 129 1.13 0.75 13.24
C ARG A 129 1.17 0.55 11.72
N GLN A 130 2.33 0.16 11.21
CA GLN A 130 2.53 -0.07 9.77
C GLN A 130 2.86 -1.54 9.52
N VAL A 131 2.21 -2.11 8.51
CA VAL A 131 2.37 -3.46 7.98
C VAL A 131 1.84 -4.56 8.92
N CYS A 132 2.23 -4.58 10.20
CA CYS A 132 1.78 -5.58 11.15
C CYS A 132 1.83 -5.03 12.58
N LEU A 133 0.81 -5.32 13.38
CA LEU A 133 0.75 -4.99 14.80
C LEU A 133 1.05 -6.25 15.63
N THR A 134 2.00 -6.14 16.56
CA THR A 134 2.27 -7.21 17.52
C THR A 134 1.23 -7.21 18.66
N ASP A 135 1.08 -8.33 19.38
CA ASP A 135 0.09 -8.44 20.48
C ASP A 135 0.17 -7.31 21.51
N PRO A 136 1.35 -6.87 21.98
CA PRO A 136 1.42 -5.73 22.90
C PRO A 136 0.87 -4.43 22.28
N VAL A 137 1.08 -4.22 20.98
CA VAL A 137 0.57 -3.05 20.27
C VAL A 137 -0.94 -3.15 20.07
N LEU A 138 -1.47 -4.33 19.74
CA LEU A 138 -2.91 -4.57 19.64
C LEU A 138 -3.63 -4.32 20.95
N ARG A 139 -3.07 -4.78 22.10
CA ARG A 139 -3.61 -4.50 23.45
C ARG A 139 -3.67 -3.00 23.73
N SER A 140 -2.61 -2.29 23.41
CA SER A 140 -2.58 -0.83 23.59
C SER A 140 -3.53 -0.10 22.64
N TYR A 141 -3.68 -0.60 21.42
CA TYR A 141 -4.51 0.01 20.38
C TYR A 141 -6.01 -0.13 20.65
N TRP A 142 -6.46 -1.33 21.04
CA TRP A 142 -7.87 -1.61 21.28
C TRP A 142 -8.28 -1.41 22.75
N GLY A 143 -7.32 -1.35 23.68
CA GLY A 143 -7.60 -1.13 25.11
C GLY A 143 -8.61 -2.13 25.67
N THR A 144 -9.74 -1.64 26.15
CA THR A 144 -10.84 -2.46 26.70
C THR A 144 -11.48 -3.39 25.67
N ASP A 145 -11.43 -3.03 24.39
CA ASP A 145 -12.06 -3.78 23.30
C ASP A 145 -11.14 -4.87 22.72
N TYR A 146 -9.90 -4.99 23.27
CA TYR A 146 -8.92 -5.95 22.77
C TYR A 146 -9.48 -7.37 22.65
N ALA A 147 -10.11 -7.88 23.70
CA ALA A 147 -10.58 -9.27 23.72
C ALA A 147 -11.61 -9.56 22.60
N SER A 148 -12.57 -8.64 22.38
CA SER A 148 -13.60 -8.79 21.36
C SER A 148 -13.04 -8.61 19.96
N CYS A 149 -12.19 -7.60 19.75
CA CYS A 149 -11.56 -7.34 18.45
C CYS A 149 -10.62 -8.49 18.05
N TYR A 150 -9.80 -8.97 18.97
CA TYR A 150 -8.88 -10.09 18.71
C TYR A 150 -9.65 -11.38 18.42
N ALA A 151 -10.68 -11.71 19.20
CA ALA A 151 -11.50 -12.90 18.98
C ALA A 151 -12.18 -12.87 17.61
N ARG A 152 -12.71 -11.71 17.21
CA ARG A 152 -13.32 -11.54 15.88
C ARG A 152 -12.31 -11.78 14.76
N LEU A 153 -11.17 -11.09 14.77
CA LEU A 153 -10.15 -11.26 13.70
C LEU A 153 -9.59 -12.68 13.71
N SER A 154 -9.35 -13.27 14.89
CA SER A 154 -8.86 -14.65 14.98
C SER A 154 -9.82 -15.64 14.31
N ALA A 155 -11.13 -15.50 14.54
CA ALA A 155 -12.14 -16.37 13.92
C ALA A 155 -12.23 -16.18 12.38
N LEU A 156 -12.02 -14.96 11.88
CA LEU A 156 -12.00 -14.69 10.44
C LEU A 156 -10.72 -15.21 9.78
N VAL A 157 -9.56 -14.95 10.41
CA VAL A 157 -8.26 -15.42 9.92
C VAL A 157 -8.21 -16.94 9.86
N GLU A 158 -8.74 -17.65 10.87
CA GLU A 158 -8.81 -19.11 10.91
C GLU A 158 -9.47 -19.72 9.67
N GLN A 159 -10.44 -19.03 9.07
CA GLN A 159 -11.15 -19.51 7.87
C GLN A 159 -10.30 -19.40 6.60
N VAL A 160 -9.26 -18.54 6.58
CA VAL A 160 -8.49 -18.21 5.38
C VAL A 160 -6.98 -18.27 5.58
N GLU A 161 -6.47 -18.63 6.76
CA GLU A 161 -5.03 -18.56 7.07
C GLU A 161 -4.14 -19.49 6.23
N THR A 162 -4.73 -20.51 5.58
CA THR A 162 -4.00 -21.36 4.64
C THR A 162 -4.10 -20.87 3.19
N GLN A 163 -5.04 -19.96 2.89
CA GLN A 163 -5.28 -19.48 1.54
C GLN A 163 -4.17 -18.55 1.06
N VAL A 164 -3.69 -18.79 -0.15
CA VAL A 164 -2.68 -17.96 -0.83
C VAL A 164 -3.17 -17.66 -2.24
N LEU A 165 -3.07 -16.39 -2.63
CA LEU A 165 -3.35 -15.97 -3.99
C LEU A 165 -2.11 -16.23 -4.84
N CYS A 166 -2.26 -17.03 -5.91
CA CYS A 166 -1.16 -17.48 -6.75
C CYS A 166 -1.33 -17.06 -8.20
N TYR A 167 -0.21 -16.78 -8.84
CA TYR A 167 -0.11 -16.62 -10.28
C TYR A 167 0.93 -17.60 -10.82
N GLN A 168 0.54 -18.48 -11.77
CA GLN A 168 1.40 -19.53 -12.29
C GLN A 168 2.03 -20.37 -11.16
N ASP A 169 1.19 -20.80 -10.20
CA ASP A 169 1.55 -21.63 -9.05
C ASP A 169 2.59 -21.03 -8.08
N ALA A 170 2.86 -19.71 -8.18
CA ALA A 170 3.71 -18.98 -7.24
C ALA A 170 2.89 -17.92 -6.49
N PRO A 171 3.25 -17.57 -5.23
CA PRO A 171 2.60 -16.49 -4.49
C PRO A 171 2.59 -15.17 -5.26
N ALA A 172 1.42 -14.56 -5.39
CA ALA A 172 1.27 -13.29 -6.08
C ALA A 172 1.73 -12.10 -5.22
N ALA A 173 2.29 -11.08 -5.85
CA ALA A 173 2.54 -9.78 -5.22
C ALA A 173 1.22 -9.04 -4.96
N ALA A 174 0.36 -9.59 -4.10
CA ALA A 174 -0.99 -9.10 -3.84
C ALA A 174 -0.96 -7.79 -3.04
N SER A 175 -0.48 -6.71 -3.68
CA SER A 175 -0.41 -5.37 -3.10
C SER A 175 -1.79 -4.76 -2.91
N TYR A 176 -1.95 -3.92 -1.90
CA TYR A 176 -3.20 -3.25 -1.56
C TYR A 176 -2.95 -1.81 -1.10
N PHE A 177 -3.98 -1.00 -1.11
CA PHE A 177 -3.92 0.42 -0.74
C PHE A 177 -5.30 0.91 -0.27
N ALA A 178 -5.33 2.07 0.37
CA ALA A 178 -6.55 2.51 1.05
C ALA A 178 -7.71 2.82 0.09
N LEU A 179 -7.49 3.66 -0.95
CA LEU A 179 -8.58 4.24 -1.74
C LEU A 179 -8.10 4.63 -3.13
N SER A 180 -8.78 4.19 -4.19
CA SER A 180 -8.46 4.55 -5.57
C SER A 180 -9.08 5.91 -5.97
N ASN A 181 -8.76 6.36 -7.18
CA ASN A 181 -9.45 7.49 -7.81
C ASN A 181 -10.74 7.10 -8.55
N GLY A 182 -11.22 5.85 -8.35
CA GLY A 182 -12.32 5.19 -9.07
C GLY A 182 -11.85 4.08 -9.99
N ARG A 183 -10.52 3.93 -10.17
CA ARG A 183 -9.88 2.86 -10.93
C ARG A 183 -8.52 2.56 -10.34
N THR A 184 -8.10 1.28 -10.35
CA THR A 184 -6.74 0.93 -9.92
C THR A 184 -5.71 1.26 -11.01
N GLU A 185 -4.43 1.24 -10.65
CA GLU A 185 -3.31 1.56 -11.54
C GLU A 185 -2.52 0.29 -11.90
N ALA A 186 -1.88 0.30 -13.06
CA ALA A 186 -0.98 -0.77 -13.48
C ALA A 186 0.35 -0.72 -12.72
N SER A 187 0.90 -1.89 -12.39
CA SER A 187 2.15 -2.00 -11.64
C SER A 187 3.34 -1.30 -12.30
N GLU A 188 3.45 -1.36 -13.62
CA GLU A 188 4.53 -0.73 -14.38
C GLU A 188 4.54 0.79 -14.27
N ASN A 189 3.38 1.43 -14.11
CA ASN A 189 3.29 2.88 -13.96
C ASN A 189 3.77 3.38 -12.58
N VAL A 190 3.82 2.49 -11.59
CA VAL A 190 4.22 2.82 -10.23
C VAL A 190 5.61 2.29 -9.90
N TRP A 191 5.93 1.07 -10.35
CA TRP A 191 7.16 0.36 -9.99
C TRP A 191 8.07 0.05 -11.18
N GLY A 192 7.63 0.34 -12.42
CA GLY A 192 8.45 0.17 -13.62
C GLY A 192 8.46 -1.24 -14.19
N SER A 193 7.80 -2.21 -13.55
CA SER A 193 7.72 -3.60 -14.01
C SER A 193 6.27 -4.07 -14.09
N PRO A 194 5.83 -4.63 -15.24
CA PRO A 194 4.48 -5.14 -15.39
C PRO A 194 4.32 -6.48 -14.64
N LEU A 195 3.24 -6.58 -13.88
CA LEU A 195 2.75 -7.84 -13.32
C LEU A 195 1.36 -8.11 -13.93
N PRO A 196 1.15 -9.26 -14.60
CA PRO A 196 -0.05 -9.48 -15.43
C PRO A 196 -1.38 -9.44 -14.66
N TYR A 197 -1.33 -9.62 -13.36
CA TYR A 197 -2.48 -9.57 -12.44
C TYR A 197 -2.60 -8.25 -11.66
N LEU A 198 -1.67 -7.31 -11.82
CA LEU A 198 -1.72 -5.95 -11.24
C LEU A 198 -1.98 -4.94 -12.34
N VAL A 199 -3.16 -5.04 -12.92
CA VAL A 199 -3.66 -4.20 -14.01
C VAL A 199 -4.79 -3.29 -13.55
N PRO A 200 -5.13 -2.23 -14.30
CA PRO A 200 -6.22 -1.35 -13.96
C PRO A 200 -7.59 -2.07 -13.97
N VAL A 201 -8.27 -2.08 -12.84
CA VAL A 201 -9.65 -2.56 -12.71
C VAL A 201 -10.58 -1.45 -12.21
N ASP A 202 -11.88 -1.61 -12.42
CA ASP A 202 -12.88 -0.67 -11.89
C ASP A 202 -12.89 -0.71 -10.36
N SER A 203 -12.96 0.44 -9.75
CA SER A 203 -13.15 0.63 -8.32
C SER A 203 -13.99 1.88 -8.07
N SER A 204 -15.02 2.07 -8.89
CA SER A 204 -15.88 3.25 -8.89
C SER A 204 -16.65 3.43 -7.57
N THR A 205 -16.83 2.37 -6.79
CA THR A 205 -17.38 2.43 -5.43
C THR A 205 -16.56 3.31 -4.49
N ASP A 206 -15.27 3.48 -4.76
CA ASP A 206 -14.36 4.34 -3.99
C ASP A 206 -14.75 5.82 -4.04
N LEU A 207 -15.44 6.25 -5.11
CA LEU A 207 -15.88 7.64 -5.29
C LEU A 207 -16.87 8.09 -4.21
N ALA A 208 -17.55 7.16 -3.54
CA ALA A 208 -18.49 7.42 -2.47
C ALA A 208 -17.84 7.53 -1.07
N ALA A 209 -16.53 7.35 -0.96
CA ALA A 209 -15.84 7.44 0.31
C ALA A 209 -15.78 8.90 0.82
N ASP A 210 -16.12 9.12 2.10
CA ASP A 210 -16.16 10.46 2.71
C ASP A 210 -14.84 11.24 2.58
N ASN A 211 -13.72 10.54 2.53
CA ASN A 211 -12.37 11.10 2.43
C ASN A 211 -11.74 10.91 1.05
N TYR A 212 -12.57 10.69 0.02
CA TYR A 212 -12.15 10.50 -1.37
C TYR A 212 -11.24 11.61 -1.89
N GLN A 213 -11.52 12.85 -1.52
CA GLN A 213 -10.75 14.02 -1.92
C GLN A 213 -10.10 14.69 -0.70
N TYR A 214 -8.86 15.10 -0.87
CA TYR A 214 -8.11 15.80 0.18
C TYR A 214 -7.24 16.90 -0.42
N SER A 215 -7.24 18.07 0.21
CA SER A 215 -6.43 19.21 -0.23
C SER A 215 -5.40 19.59 0.82
N VAL A 216 -4.19 19.92 0.38
CA VAL A 216 -3.14 20.49 1.19
C VAL A 216 -2.66 21.80 0.55
N THR A 217 -2.53 22.84 1.37
CA THR A 217 -2.03 24.14 0.92
C THR A 217 -0.65 24.40 1.50
N LEU A 218 0.29 24.74 0.62
CA LEU A 218 1.68 25.04 0.95
C LEU A 218 2.02 26.45 0.45
N SER A 219 2.61 27.29 1.28
CA SER A 219 3.20 28.54 0.78
C SER A 219 4.33 28.24 -0.21
N ALA A 220 4.62 29.14 -1.13
CA ALA A 220 5.73 28.98 -2.08
C ALA A 220 7.06 28.65 -1.37
N ARG A 221 7.33 29.26 -0.22
CA ARG A 221 8.54 29.00 0.57
C ARG A 221 8.58 27.61 1.19
N GLN A 222 7.46 27.09 1.69
CA GLN A 222 7.37 25.71 2.19
C GLN A 222 7.58 24.71 1.06
N LEU A 223 6.91 24.93 -0.09
CA LEU A 223 7.06 24.08 -1.25
C LEU A 223 8.48 24.10 -1.81
N GLN A 224 9.13 25.28 -1.90
CA GLN A 224 10.55 25.40 -2.29
C GLN A 224 11.45 24.49 -1.43
N SER A 225 11.27 24.52 -0.10
CA SER A 225 12.04 23.67 0.81
C SER A 225 11.82 22.17 0.56
N LEU A 226 10.56 21.77 0.35
CA LEU A 226 10.22 20.37 0.07
C LEU A 226 10.77 19.90 -1.28
N LEU A 227 10.70 20.73 -2.33
CA LEU A 227 11.28 20.42 -3.64
C LEU A 227 12.81 20.29 -3.56
N GLN A 228 13.46 21.20 -2.83
CA GLN A 228 14.91 21.13 -2.63
C GLN A 228 15.32 19.87 -1.86
N THR A 229 14.61 19.54 -0.77
CA THR A 229 14.97 18.40 0.10
C THR A 229 14.62 17.06 -0.54
N GLY A 230 13.44 16.97 -1.17
CA GLY A 230 12.90 15.70 -1.68
C GLY A 230 13.32 15.38 -3.11
N LEU A 231 13.63 16.38 -3.94
CA LEU A 231 13.90 16.23 -5.37
C LEU A 231 15.19 16.93 -5.83
N SER A 232 15.89 17.63 -4.97
CA SER A 232 17.06 18.48 -5.30
C SER A 232 16.74 19.56 -6.36
N ILE A 233 15.48 20.03 -6.40
CA ILE A 233 15.03 21.08 -7.32
C ILE A 233 15.10 22.43 -6.63
N THR A 234 15.84 23.35 -7.24
CA THR A 234 15.87 24.77 -6.82
C THR A 234 14.74 25.52 -7.52
N ALA A 235 13.83 26.08 -6.74
CA ALA A 235 12.69 26.84 -7.25
C ALA A 235 12.89 28.34 -7.02
N ASP A 236 12.59 29.18 -8.01
CA ASP A 236 12.72 30.63 -7.92
C ASP A 236 11.44 31.25 -7.33
N LEU A 237 11.57 31.91 -6.19
CA LEU A 237 10.46 32.58 -5.50
C LEU A 237 9.96 33.85 -6.23
N SER A 238 10.67 34.32 -7.25
CA SER A 238 10.23 35.50 -8.02
C SER A 238 9.10 35.21 -9.00
N ALA A 239 8.95 33.92 -9.42
CA ALA A 239 7.94 33.50 -10.39
C ALA A 239 7.32 32.13 -10.01
N PRO A 240 6.71 31.98 -8.82
CA PRO A 240 6.20 30.69 -8.36
C PRO A 240 5.07 30.14 -9.22
N GLU A 241 4.29 30.98 -9.88
CA GLU A 241 3.20 30.58 -10.79
C GLU A 241 3.68 29.74 -11.98
N GLN A 242 4.98 29.75 -12.29
CA GLN A 242 5.60 29.01 -13.39
C GLN A 242 6.18 27.64 -12.98
N TRP A 243 6.11 27.29 -11.68
CA TRP A 243 6.78 26.08 -11.19
C TRP A 243 6.20 24.78 -11.72
N PHE A 244 4.90 24.72 -12.03
CA PHE A 244 4.24 23.52 -12.50
C PHE A 244 3.66 23.69 -13.90
N SER A 245 3.92 22.71 -14.77
CA SER A 245 3.35 22.69 -16.13
C SER A 245 3.40 21.27 -16.71
N ALA A 246 2.84 21.08 -17.91
CA ALA A 246 2.98 19.88 -18.73
C ALA A 246 2.72 18.55 -17.98
N GLN A 247 1.62 18.50 -17.20
CA GLN A 247 1.20 17.27 -16.52
C GLN A 247 0.67 16.26 -17.53
N THR A 248 1.21 15.02 -17.49
CA THR A 248 0.72 13.87 -18.23
C THR A 248 0.09 12.86 -17.27
N LEU A 249 -0.99 12.23 -17.72
CA LEU A 249 -1.71 11.25 -16.93
C LEU A 249 -1.54 9.85 -17.52
N THR A 250 -1.61 8.84 -16.66
CA THR A 250 -1.76 7.44 -17.07
C THR A 250 -3.18 7.20 -17.60
N PRO A 251 -3.45 6.09 -18.29
CA PRO A 251 -4.81 5.71 -18.69
C PRO A 251 -5.80 5.58 -17.51
N SER A 252 -5.30 5.34 -16.30
CA SER A 252 -6.10 5.28 -15.06
C SER A 252 -6.30 6.65 -14.40
N GLY A 253 -5.79 7.74 -14.98
CA GLY A 253 -5.98 9.10 -14.49
C GLY A 253 -5.04 9.52 -13.34
N TYR A 254 -3.99 8.76 -13.08
CA TYR A 254 -2.93 9.17 -12.16
C TYR A 254 -1.85 9.99 -12.89
N THR A 255 -1.14 10.83 -12.18
CA THR A 255 -0.03 11.60 -12.76
C THR A 255 1.14 10.69 -13.07
N ALA A 256 1.43 10.51 -14.36
CA ALA A 256 2.63 9.81 -14.83
C ALA A 256 3.85 10.70 -14.61
N SER A 257 3.80 11.92 -15.14
CA SER A 257 4.86 12.91 -15.01
C SER A 257 4.32 14.34 -15.11
N LEU A 258 5.11 15.29 -14.64
CA LEU A 258 4.85 16.72 -14.84
C LEU A 258 6.17 17.49 -14.86
N SER A 259 6.14 18.70 -15.39
CA SER A 259 7.28 19.62 -15.29
C SER A 259 7.23 20.37 -13.96
N VAL A 260 8.32 20.33 -13.21
CA VAL A 260 8.51 21.09 -11.96
C VAL A 260 9.75 21.95 -12.12
N CYS A 261 9.57 23.27 -12.16
CA CYS A 261 10.66 24.25 -12.39
C CYS A 261 11.51 23.88 -13.64
N GLY A 262 10.85 23.44 -14.73
CA GLY A 262 11.51 23.06 -15.97
C GLY A 262 12.11 21.63 -16.00
N GLN A 263 12.05 20.89 -14.90
CA GLN A 263 12.51 19.49 -14.84
C GLN A 263 11.35 18.52 -14.89
N THR A 264 11.47 17.44 -15.66
CA THR A 264 10.45 16.37 -15.69
C THR A 264 10.56 15.51 -14.43
N VAL A 265 9.48 15.41 -13.68
CA VAL A 265 9.38 14.66 -12.43
C VAL A 265 8.24 13.65 -12.54
N SER A 266 8.44 12.41 -12.08
CA SER A 266 7.35 11.44 -12.01
C SER A 266 6.35 11.80 -10.91
N GLY A 267 5.06 11.45 -11.12
CA GLY A 267 4.02 11.66 -10.11
C GLY A 267 4.35 10.97 -8.78
N THR A 268 4.96 9.78 -8.84
CA THR A 268 5.41 9.03 -7.65
C THR A 268 6.53 9.73 -6.88
N ALA A 269 7.49 10.34 -7.57
CA ALA A 269 8.56 11.10 -6.95
C ALA A 269 8.02 12.37 -6.26
N LEU A 270 7.14 13.11 -6.95
CA LEU A 270 6.53 14.30 -6.39
C LEU A 270 5.62 13.96 -5.20
N ARG A 271 4.77 12.92 -5.32
CA ARG A 271 3.95 12.43 -4.22
C ARG A 271 4.78 12.16 -2.97
N ARG A 272 5.92 11.49 -3.12
CA ARG A 272 6.83 11.16 -2.01
C ARG A 272 7.45 12.42 -1.40
N ALA A 273 7.95 13.32 -2.24
CA ALA A 273 8.62 14.55 -1.80
C ALA A 273 7.67 15.48 -1.01
N LEU A 274 6.40 15.54 -1.42
CA LEU A 274 5.41 16.43 -0.81
C LEU A 274 4.50 15.74 0.22
N GLY A 275 4.61 14.43 0.42
CA GLY A 275 3.72 13.66 1.31
C GLY A 275 2.26 13.63 0.84
N LEU A 276 2.00 13.67 -0.48
CA LEU A 276 0.65 13.65 -1.02
C LEU A 276 -0.01 12.28 -0.82
N ARG A 277 -1.33 12.27 -0.63
CA ARG A 277 -2.08 11.02 -0.42
C ARG A 277 -2.04 10.09 -1.62
N SER A 278 -2.13 10.62 -2.84
CA SER A 278 -2.08 9.82 -4.07
C SER A 278 -1.33 10.58 -5.18
N THR A 279 -1.06 9.88 -6.29
CA THR A 279 -0.54 10.49 -7.52
C THR A 279 -1.66 11.03 -8.42
N CYS A 280 -2.94 10.80 -8.09
CA CYS A 280 -4.05 11.46 -8.74
C CYS A 280 -4.29 12.82 -8.07
N PHE A 281 -3.65 13.86 -8.56
CA PHE A 281 -3.75 15.21 -8.00
C PHE A 281 -3.83 16.29 -9.06
N THR A 282 -4.37 17.44 -8.65
CA THR A 282 -4.27 18.72 -9.35
C THR A 282 -3.52 19.70 -8.48
N VAL A 283 -2.84 20.68 -9.09
CA VAL A 283 -2.17 21.76 -8.41
C VAL A 283 -2.68 23.10 -8.93
N THR A 284 -2.99 24.02 -8.02
CA THR A 284 -3.35 25.40 -8.34
C THR A 284 -2.48 26.34 -7.52
N PHE A 285 -2.16 27.52 -8.08
CA PHE A 285 -1.44 28.58 -7.38
C PHE A 285 -2.36 29.79 -7.21
N HIS A 286 -2.47 30.27 -5.99
CA HIS A 286 -3.23 31.49 -5.68
C HIS A 286 -2.66 32.18 -4.46
N SER A 287 -2.55 33.51 -4.52
CA SER A 287 -2.13 34.35 -3.39
C SER A 287 -0.86 33.88 -2.68
N GLY A 288 0.18 33.49 -3.45
CA GLY A 288 1.47 33.07 -2.90
C GLY A 288 1.50 31.65 -2.33
N SER A 289 0.44 30.85 -2.55
CA SER A 289 0.32 29.49 -2.05
C SER A 289 -0.12 28.51 -3.14
N PHE A 290 0.36 27.28 -3.04
CA PHE A 290 -0.03 26.17 -3.88
C PHE A 290 -1.06 25.30 -3.13
N CYS A 291 -2.15 24.97 -3.80
CA CYS A 291 -3.12 24.00 -3.31
C CYS A 291 -3.01 22.72 -4.14
N PHE A 292 -2.65 21.62 -3.50
CA PHE A 292 -2.66 20.29 -4.08
C PHE A 292 -3.94 19.57 -3.65
N THR A 293 -4.77 19.21 -4.62
CA THR A 293 -5.99 18.44 -4.36
C THR A 293 -5.80 17.03 -4.90
N THR A 294 -5.75 16.04 -4.00
CA THR A 294 -5.60 14.62 -4.31
C THR A 294 -6.94 13.91 -4.30
N LYS A 295 -7.10 12.91 -5.18
CA LYS A 295 -8.22 11.96 -5.20
C LYS A 295 -7.68 10.57 -4.87
N GLY A 296 -8.35 9.86 -3.96
CA GLY A 296 -7.89 8.57 -3.46
C GLY A 296 -6.74 8.68 -2.45
N TYR A 297 -6.26 7.52 -1.98
CA TYR A 297 -5.20 7.41 -0.99
C TYR A 297 -4.40 6.11 -1.17
N GLY A 298 -3.12 6.21 -1.49
CA GLY A 298 -2.21 5.10 -1.70
C GLY A 298 -1.52 5.16 -3.05
N HIS A 299 -0.91 4.04 -3.44
CA HIS A 299 -0.20 3.91 -4.71
C HIS A 299 -1.10 3.55 -5.90
N GLY A 300 -2.31 3.07 -5.63
CA GLY A 300 -3.32 2.77 -6.63
C GLY A 300 -3.26 1.34 -7.22
N VAL A 301 -2.26 0.51 -6.90
CA VAL A 301 -2.03 -0.79 -7.54
C VAL A 301 -2.58 -1.95 -6.70
N GLY A 302 -3.32 -2.88 -7.32
CA GLY A 302 -3.92 -4.03 -6.65
C GLY A 302 -5.23 -3.68 -5.93
N MET A 303 -5.48 -4.23 -4.74
CA MET A 303 -6.76 -4.12 -4.06
C MET A 303 -6.96 -2.77 -3.36
N SER A 304 -8.03 -2.05 -3.71
CA SER A 304 -8.53 -0.94 -2.90
C SER A 304 -9.24 -1.48 -1.66
N GLN A 305 -8.81 -1.05 -0.47
CA GLN A 305 -9.41 -1.47 0.79
C GLN A 305 -10.85 -0.97 0.93
N TRP A 306 -11.13 0.27 0.52
CA TRP A 306 -12.50 0.81 0.49
C TRP A 306 -13.36 0.13 -0.56
N GLY A 307 -12.80 -0.19 -1.73
CA GLY A 307 -13.50 -0.94 -2.77
C GLY A 307 -13.82 -2.36 -2.30
N ALA A 308 -12.88 -3.06 -1.66
CA ALA A 308 -13.12 -4.37 -1.04
C ALA A 308 -14.24 -4.31 0.02
N LYS A 309 -14.24 -3.27 0.89
CA LYS A 309 -15.32 -3.01 1.84
C LYS A 309 -16.66 -2.85 1.13
N ALA A 310 -16.73 -2.01 0.11
CA ALA A 310 -17.98 -1.75 -0.61
C ALA A 310 -18.49 -3.01 -1.33
N MET A 311 -17.61 -3.81 -1.95
CA MET A 311 -18.00 -5.09 -2.57
C MET A 311 -18.52 -6.08 -1.54
N ALA A 312 -17.89 -6.19 -0.38
CA ALA A 312 -18.35 -7.05 0.71
C ALA A 312 -19.72 -6.62 1.23
N GLU A 313 -19.97 -5.32 1.40
CA GLU A 313 -21.27 -4.76 1.79
C GLU A 313 -22.36 -4.99 0.74
N GLN A 314 -21.99 -5.18 -0.53
CA GLN A 314 -22.88 -5.56 -1.63
C GLN A 314 -23.07 -7.07 -1.76
N GLY A 315 -22.46 -7.88 -0.87
CA GLY A 315 -22.63 -9.33 -0.80
C GLY A 315 -21.58 -10.15 -1.54
N ALA A 316 -20.49 -9.53 -2.02
CA ALA A 316 -19.35 -10.27 -2.56
C ALA A 316 -18.60 -10.98 -1.44
N ASP A 317 -18.21 -12.24 -1.65
CA ASP A 317 -17.30 -12.96 -0.77
C ASP A 317 -15.82 -12.54 -1.03
N TYR A 318 -14.93 -12.94 -0.13
CA TYR A 318 -13.51 -12.61 -0.24
C TYR A 318 -12.87 -13.12 -1.53
N ALA A 319 -13.33 -14.28 -2.04
CA ALA A 319 -12.78 -14.87 -3.26
C ALA A 319 -13.16 -14.03 -4.49
N ALA A 320 -14.41 -13.55 -4.57
CA ALA A 320 -14.87 -12.65 -5.62
C ALA A 320 -14.15 -11.29 -5.56
N ILE A 321 -13.91 -10.75 -4.35
CA ILE A 321 -13.14 -9.51 -4.15
C ILE A 321 -11.70 -9.69 -4.69
N LEU A 322 -11.03 -10.77 -4.30
CA LEU A 322 -9.66 -11.04 -4.75
C LEU A 322 -9.58 -11.27 -6.27
N ALA A 323 -10.52 -12.04 -6.84
CA ALA A 323 -10.58 -12.28 -8.28
C ALA A 323 -10.81 -10.98 -9.08
N HIS A 324 -11.55 -10.03 -8.52
CA HIS A 324 -11.77 -8.71 -9.12
C HIS A 324 -10.47 -7.88 -9.17
N TYR A 325 -9.74 -7.78 -8.05
CA TYR A 325 -8.56 -6.93 -7.95
C TYR A 325 -7.27 -7.56 -8.48
N TYR A 326 -7.23 -8.89 -8.60
CA TYR A 326 -6.08 -9.64 -9.08
C TYR A 326 -6.49 -10.63 -10.18
N PRO A 327 -6.93 -10.13 -11.36
CA PRO A 327 -7.41 -10.98 -12.44
C PRO A 327 -6.33 -11.96 -12.91
N GLY A 328 -6.74 -13.19 -13.19
CA GLY A 328 -5.85 -14.26 -13.65
C GLY A 328 -5.05 -14.97 -12.56
N THR A 329 -5.28 -14.63 -11.29
CA THR A 329 -4.76 -15.37 -10.14
C THR A 329 -5.74 -16.45 -9.70
N THR A 330 -5.27 -17.40 -8.90
CA THR A 330 -6.07 -18.49 -8.29
C THR A 330 -5.82 -18.56 -6.79
N LEU A 331 -6.86 -18.89 -6.02
CA LEU A 331 -6.71 -19.22 -4.60
C LEU A 331 -6.25 -20.66 -4.45
N GLN A 332 -5.24 -20.88 -3.61
CA GLN A 332 -4.70 -22.20 -3.26
C GLN A 332 -4.55 -22.29 -1.73
N GLY A 333 -4.63 -23.52 -1.16
CA GLY A 333 -4.48 -23.80 0.27
C GLY A 333 -5.70 -24.38 0.96
#